data_7b1d865aaca95a9b64e5c3e798ec621a
#
_entry.id   7b1d865aaca95a9b64e5c3e798ec621a
#
_cell.length_a   1.000
_cell.length_b   1.000
_cell.length_c   1.000
_cell.angle_alpha   90.00
_cell.angle_beta   90.00
_cell.angle_gamma   90.00
#
_symmetry.space_group_name_H-M   'P 1'
#
loop_
_entity.id
_entity.type
_entity.pdbx_description
1 polymer ?
#
loop_
_entity_poly.entity_id
_entity_poly.type
_entity_poly.pdbx_seq_one_letter_code
_entity_poly.pdbx_strand_id
1 'polypeptide(L)'
;MKVILFTNARDEKHIQEWVAHHLNLGFDFIHIFDHKSKDPIKDRFKLNEKLKIARIDYTVELFKETLMMKAKELAKTYDWMLYLDADEFLVLNQHNTVHELLETYQEYNQVGFNWLVFGSNYLTTEPDGMILENYVRCNSKLNMRIKTFVRPTSIISTKSPHAYQTRDMKISINGITRTELIKDSPYHYPLPDYQYKDAIAYVAHYMYQSYDIYTSRKVALPRDDYGSGKEFRPTISEDELHNSKDNSVINTSIRDKYCEKNAELIKEL
;
A
#
# COMPACT_ATOMS: atom_id res chain seq x y z
N MET A 1 -0.01 16.03 -15.79
CA MET A 1 -0.48 15.45 -14.51
C MET A 1 0.74 14.98 -13.75
N LYS A 2 0.81 15.27 -12.42
CA LYS A 2 1.89 14.82 -11.53
C LYS A 2 1.31 14.00 -10.40
N VAL A 3 1.89 12.82 -10.14
CA VAL A 3 1.39 11.85 -9.14
C VAL A 3 2.48 11.56 -8.11
N ILE A 4 2.17 11.75 -6.83
CA ILE A 4 3.09 11.46 -5.72
C ILE A 4 2.60 10.28 -4.90
N LEU A 5 3.53 9.42 -4.46
CA LEU A 5 3.29 8.30 -3.56
C LEU A 5 3.96 8.55 -2.21
N PHE A 6 3.23 8.25 -1.14
CA PHE A 6 3.73 8.27 0.23
C PHE A 6 3.69 6.90 0.87
N THR A 7 4.63 6.66 1.76
CA THR A 7 4.59 5.55 2.72
C THR A 7 5.27 5.96 4.03
N ASN A 8 4.93 5.28 5.11
CA ASN A 8 5.79 5.20 6.28
C ASN A 8 6.34 3.78 6.39
N ALA A 9 7.61 3.68 6.75
CA ALA A 9 8.30 2.41 6.86
C ALA A 9 9.15 2.36 8.13
N ARG A 10 9.25 1.17 8.73
CA ARG A 10 10.11 0.88 9.87
C ARG A 10 10.71 -0.50 9.68
N ASP A 11 12.04 -0.57 9.61
CA ASP A 11 12.80 -1.81 9.42
C ASP A 11 12.26 -2.69 8.26
N GLU A 12 11.81 -2.02 7.16
CA GLU A 12 11.20 -2.70 6.02
C GLU A 12 12.24 -3.35 5.12
N LYS A 13 12.26 -4.68 5.05
CA LYS A 13 13.24 -5.45 4.27
C LYS A 13 13.13 -5.15 2.78
N HIS A 14 11.91 -5.11 2.27
CA HIS A 14 11.60 -5.02 0.83
C HIS A 14 11.39 -3.59 0.31
N ILE A 15 11.85 -2.57 1.04
CA ILE A 15 11.59 -1.17 0.67
C ILE A 15 12.18 -0.76 -0.68
N GLN A 16 13.32 -1.34 -1.09
CA GLN A 16 13.91 -1.06 -2.41
C GLN A 16 13.06 -1.64 -3.54
N GLU A 17 12.54 -2.86 -3.37
CA GLU A 17 11.59 -3.45 -4.31
C GLU A 17 10.30 -2.65 -4.40
N TRP A 18 9.77 -2.20 -3.25
CA TRP A 18 8.58 -1.35 -3.19
C TRP A 18 8.78 -0.03 -3.96
N VAL A 19 9.92 0.62 -3.80
CA VAL A 19 10.27 1.85 -4.54
C VAL A 19 10.40 1.56 -6.03
N ALA A 20 11.16 0.53 -6.42
CA ALA A 20 11.35 0.15 -7.80
C ALA A 20 10.02 -0.14 -8.51
N HIS A 21 9.14 -0.90 -7.85
CA HIS A 21 7.82 -1.25 -8.37
C HIS A 21 6.99 0.00 -8.70
N HIS A 22 6.90 0.94 -7.77
CA HIS A 22 6.07 2.11 -7.95
C HIS A 22 6.68 3.16 -8.89
N LEU A 23 8.01 3.27 -8.96
CA LEU A 23 8.67 4.06 -10.01
C LEU A 23 8.42 3.48 -11.40
N ASN A 24 8.44 2.15 -11.55
CA ASN A 24 8.11 1.45 -12.80
C ASN A 24 6.63 1.62 -13.20
N LEU A 25 5.73 1.85 -12.25
CA LEU A 25 4.33 2.22 -12.53
C LEU A 25 4.15 3.70 -12.93
N GLY A 26 5.22 4.49 -12.93
CA GLY A 26 5.20 5.88 -13.40
C GLY A 26 4.82 6.92 -12.34
N PHE A 27 4.96 6.64 -11.04
CA PHE A 27 4.87 7.70 -10.05
C PHE A 27 6.00 8.71 -10.28
N ASP A 28 5.65 10.01 -10.30
CA ASP A 28 6.63 11.09 -10.54
C ASP A 28 7.53 11.33 -9.33
N PHE A 29 7.04 11.01 -8.13
CA PHE A 29 7.80 11.18 -6.90
C PHE A 29 7.34 10.21 -5.82
N ILE A 30 8.28 9.70 -5.03
CA ILE A 30 8.03 8.88 -3.85
C ILE A 30 8.60 9.56 -2.61
N HIS A 31 7.79 9.67 -1.55
CA HIS A 31 8.22 10.19 -0.26
C HIS A 31 8.05 9.13 0.81
N ILE A 32 9.14 8.73 1.43
CA ILE A 32 9.18 7.75 2.53
C ILE A 32 9.39 8.47 3.85
N PHE A 33 8.49 8.24 4.80
CA PHE A 33 8.69 8.59 6.19
C PHE A 33 9.35 7.41 6.91
N ASP A 34 10.66 7.49 7.16
CA ASP A 34 11.42 6.49 7.92
C ASP A 34 11.12 6.64 9.41
N HIS A 35 10.25 5.80 9.94
CA HIS A 35 9.83 5.84 11.34
C HIS A 35 10.76 5.01 12.22
N LYS A 36 11.87 5.61 12.64
CA LYS A 36 12.81 5.02 13.61
C LYS A 36 13.36 3.66 13.20
N SER A 37 13.59 3.43 11.90
CA SER A 37 14.27 2.21 11.47
C SER A 37 15.62 2.08 12.19
N LYS A 38 15.98 0.88 12.59
CA LYS A 38 17.25 0.59 13.26
C LYS A 38 18.42 1.03 12.38
N ASP A 39 18.39 0.60 11.12
CA ASP A 39 19.29 1.08 10.08
C ASP A 39 18.55 2.08 9.19
N PRO A 40 19.03 3.33 9.03
CA PRO A 40 18.33 4.34 8.29
C PRO A 40 18.04 3.91 6.85
N ILE A 41 16.76 3.99 6.45
CA ILE A 41 16.33 3.55 5.11
C ILE A 41 17.10 4.29 4.01
N LYS A 42 17.45 5.57 4.22
CA LYS A 42 18.18 6.38 3.24
C LYS A 42 19.54 5.78 2.83
N ASP A 43 20.19 5.04 3.73
CA ASP A 43 21.51 4.47 3.48
C ASP A 43 21.47 3.25 2.53
N ARG A 44 20.27 2.79 2.20
CA ARG A 44 20.01 1.69 1.27
C ARG A 44 19.79 2.17 -0.18
N PHE A 45 19.77 3.48 -0.42
CA PHE A 45 19.49 4.07 -1.71
C PHE A 45 20.63 4.99 -2.17
N LYS A 46 20.93 4.95 -3.47
CA LYS A 46 21.71 5.99 -4.13
C LYS A 46 20.87 7.27 -4.27
N LEU A 47 21.52 8.38 -4.55
CA LEU A 47 20.83 9.64 -4.80
C LEU A 47 19.88 9.48 -6.01
N ASN A 48 18.61 9.78 -5.79
CA ASN A 48 17.56 9.70 -6.81
C ASN A 48 16.63 10.92 -6.68
N GLU A 49 16.49 11.67 -7.77
CA GLU A 49 15.69 12.91 -7.81
C GLU A 49 14.18 12.67 -7.62
N LYS A 50 13.71 11.44 -7.86
CA LYS A 50 12.30 11.05 -7.68
C LYS A 50 12.01 10.46 -6.29
N LEU A 51 13.01 10.41 -5.40
CA LEU A 51 12.89 9.80 -4.08
C LEU A 51 13.32 10.74 -2.96
N LYS A 52 12.47 10.88 -1.96
CA LYS A 52 12.79 11.55 -0.69
C LYS A 52 12.55 10.61 0.48
N ILE A 53 13.54 10.49 1.35
CA ILE A 53 13.43 9.73 2.59
C ILE A 53 13.65 10.69 3.75
N ALA A 54 12.64 10.81 4.60
CA ALA A 54 12.65 11.71 5.75
C ALA A 54 12.56 10.89 7.05
N ARG A 55 13.57 10.97 7.89
CA ARG A 55 13.53 10.39 9.24
C ARG A 55 12.51 11.12 10.10
N ILE A 56 11.70 10.36 10.82
CA ILE A 56 10.67 10.91 11.72
C ILE A 56 10.67 10.17 13.05
N ASP A 57 10.33 10.90 14.11
CA ASP A 57 10.39 10.44 15.51
C ASP A 57 9.06 10.64 16.26
N TYR A 58 7.92 10.55 15.56
CA TYR A 58 6.62 10.69 16.19
C TYR A 58 6.33 9.53 17.15
N THR A 59 5.58 9.82 18.20
CA THR A 59 4.99 8.81 19.09
C THR A 59 3.79 8.14 18.40
N VAL A 60 3.36 6.99 18.93
CA VAL A 60 2.30 6.16 18.28
C VAL A 60 0.94 6.85 18.27
N GLU A 61 0.62 7.68 19.26
CA GLU A 61 -0.65 8.43 19.30
C GLU A 61 -0.73 9.45 18.15
N LEU A 62 -1.81 9.40 17.40
CA LEU A 62 -2.09 10.26 16.24
C LEU A 62 -1.04 10.20 15.10
N PHE A 63 -0.15 9.22 15.15
CA PHE A 63 0.96 9.11 14.21
C PHE A 63 0.47 9.06 12.75
N LYS A 64 -0.49 8.19 12.44
CA LYS A 64 -1.00 8.05 11.06
C LYS A 64 -1.71 9.32 10.58
N GLU A 65 -2.54 9.92 11.42
CA GLU A 65 -3.23 11.18 11.08
C GLU A 65 -2.23 12.32 10.82
N THR A 66 -1.21 12.44 11.67
CA THR A 66 -0.14 13.44 11.50
C THR A 66 0.60 13.26 10.19
N LEU A 67 0.94 12.01 9.82
CA LEU A 67 1.60 11.72 8.56
C LEU A 67 0.71 12.02 7.36
N MET A 68 -0.58 11.69 7.43
CA MET A 68 -1.53 11.99 6.36
C MET A 68 -1.67 13.48 6.13
N MET A 69 -1.71 14.29 7.19
CA MET A 69 -1.75 15.75 7.07
C MET A 69 -0.45 16.31 6.50
N LYS A 70 0.69 15.78 6.90
CA LYS A 70 2.00 16.15 6.34
C LYS A 70 2.10 15.76 4.86
N ALA A 71 1.63 14.58 4.49
CA ALA A 71 1.57 14.14 3.09
C ALA A 71 0.70 15.08 2.24
N LYS A 72 -0.49 15.46 2.72
CA LYS A 72 -1.35 16.45 2.06
C LYS A 72 -0.61 17.77 1.80
N GLU A 73 0.12 18.30 2.80
CA GLU A 73 0.88 19.55 2.65
C GLU A 73 2.00 19.43 1.61
N LEU A 74 2.75 18.33 1.61
CA LEU A 74 3.81 18.06 0.65
C LEU A 74 3.28 17.81 -0.76
N ALA A 75 2.06 17.31 -0.89
CA ALA A 75 1.43 17.00 -2.16
C ALA A 75 0.73 18.20 -2.84
N LYS A 76 0.76 19.40 -2.27
CA LYS A 76 0.01 20.57 -2.79
C LYS A 76 0.27 20.92 -4.26
N THR A 77 1.45 20.59 -4.78
CA THR A 77 1.85 20.86 -6.16
C THR A 77 1.66 19.67 -7.11
N TYR A 78 1.08 18.58 -6.60
CA TYR A 78 0.76 17.39 -7.37
C TYR A 78 -0.75 17.34 -7.65
N ASP A 79 -1.10 16.71 -8.78
CA ASP A 79 -2.50 16.54 -9.17
C ASP A 79 -3.17 15.42 -8.38
N TRP A 80 -2.40 14.37 -8.06
CA TRP A 80 -2.86 13.22 -7.29
C TRP A 80 -1.83 12.78 -6.27
N MET A 81 -2.31 12.27 -5.14
CA MET A 81 -1.50 11.56 -4.16
C MET A 81 -2.12 10.21 -3.84
N LEU A 82 -1.25 9.24 -3.54
CA LEU A 82 -1.60 7.95 -2.96
C LEU A 82 -0.76 7.72 -1.71
N TYR A 83 -1.33 7.08 -0.71
CA TYR A 83 -0.61 6.64 0.49
C TYR A 83 -0.79 5.13 0.65
N LEU A 84 0.29 4.37 0.53
CA LEU A 84 0.33 2.93 0.74
C LEU A 84 1.18 2.59 1.96
N ASP A 85 0.88 1.46 2.61
CA ASP A 85 1.80 0.86 3.55
C ASP A 85 2.96 0.20 2.79
N ALA A 86 4.13 0.04 3.43
CA ALA A 86 5.34 -0.45 2.74
C ALA A 86 5.30 -1.94 2.34
N ASP A 87 4.23 -2.64 2.72
CA ASP A 87 3.91 -4.01 2.32
C ASP A 87 2.73 -4.08 1.33
N GLU A 88 2.36 -2.94 0.72
CA GLU A 88 1.29 -2.83 -0.27
C GLU A 88 1.84 -2.42 -1.63
N PHE A 89 1.46 -3.15 -2.67
CA PHE A 89 1.91 -2.94 -4.04
C PHE A 89 0.70 -2.70 -4.94
N LEU A 90 0.68 -1.56 -5.65
CA LEU A 90 -0.38 -1.27 -6.62
C LEU A 90 -0.22 -2.18 -7.84
N VAL A 91 -1.30 -2.81 -8.26
CA VAL A 91 -1.35 -3.68 -9.44
C VAL A 91 -2.34 -3.10 -10.44
N LEU A 92 -1.87 -2.82 -11.64
CA LEU A 92 -2.68 -2.32 -12.75
C LEU A 92 -3.00 -3.47 -13.71
N ASN A 93 -4.27 -3.87 -13.82
CA ASN A 93 -4.65 -4.93 -14.75
C ASN A 93 -4.89 -4.40 -16.17
N GLN A 94 -5.49 -3.21 -16.30
CA GLN A 94 -5.94 -2.68 -17.59
C GLN A 94 -5.08 -1.50 -18.11
N HIS A 95 -4.09 -1.05 -17.33
CA HIS A 95 -3.22 0.07 -17.66
C HIS A 95 -1.75 -0.30 -17.43
N ASN A 96 -0.83 0.44 -18.01
CA ASN A 96 0.61 0.23 -17.79
C ASN A 96 1.17 1.21 -16.76
N THR A 97 0.59 2.41 -16.67
CA THR A 97 1.06 3.47 -15.77
C THR A 97 -0.08 4.06 -14.95
N VAL A 98 0.28 4.69 -13.84
CA VAL A 98 -0.69 5.44 -13.01
C VAL A 98 -1.24 6.66 -13.75
N HIS A 99 -0.50 7.21 -14.70
CA HIS A 99 -0.96 8.30 -15.55
C HIS A 99 -2.10 7.85 -16.46
N GLU A 100 -1.93 6.75 -17.19
CA GLU A 100 -2.99 6.17 -18.03
C GLU A 100 -4.24 5.85 -17.19
N LEU A 101 -4.05 5.23 -16.01
CA LEU A 101 -5.12 4.93 -15.09
C LEU A 101 -5.89 6.20 -14.70
N LEU A 102 -5.20 7.23 -14.21
CA LEU A 102 -5.82 8.43 -13.64
C LEU A 102 -6.41 9.37 -14.70
N GLU A 103 -5.98 9.28 -15.96
CA GLU A 103 -6.62 9.98 -17.06
C GLU A 103 -8.09 9.60 -17.24
N THR A 104 -8.46 8.37 -16.89
CA THR A 104 -9.85 7.90 -16.97
C THR A 104 -10.74 8.45 -15.84
N TYR A 105 -10.15 9.11 -14.83
CA TYR A 105 -10.84 9.59 -13.62
C TYR A 105 -10.77 11.09 -13.40
N GLN A 106 -10.68 11.89 -14.49
CA GLN A 106 -10.53 13.35 -14.40
C GLN A 106 -11.66 14.05 -13.65
N GLU A 107 -12.87 13.51 -13.70
CA GLU A 107 -14.06 14.05 -13.03
C GLU A 107 -14.17 13.69 -11.53
N TYR A 108 -13.23 12.88 -11.00
CA TYR A 108 -13.24 12.44 -9.62
C TYR A 108 -12.20 13.17 -8.78
N ASN A 109 -12.51 13.35 -7.49
CA ASN A 109 -11.56 13.80 -6.48
C ASN A 109 -10.89 12.62 -5.75
N GLN A 110 -11.50 11.44 -5.82
CA GLN A 110 -11.01 10.22 -5.18
C GLN A 110 -11.21 9.00 -6.08
N VAL A 111 -10.22 8.11 -6.11
CA VAL A 111 -10.28 6.81 -6.81
C VAL A 111 -9.73 5.72 -5.92
N GLY A 112 -10.59 4.80 -5.50
CA GLY A 112 -10.23 3.72 -4.57
C GLY A 112 -10.02 2.38 -5.28
N PHE A 113 -9.04 1.61 -4.80
CA PHE A 113 -8.79 0.25 -5.24
C PHE A 113 -8.72 -0.69 -4.05
N ASN A 114 -9.40 -1.83 -4.18
CA ASN A 114 -9.53 -2.82 -3.11
C ASN A 114 -8.23 -3.60 -2.91
N TRP A 115 -8.05 -4.13 -1.70
CA TRP A 115 -6.96 -5.06 -1.42
C TRP A 115 -7.21 -6.44 -2.01
N LEU A 116 -6.14 -7.07 -2.47
CA LEU A 116 -5.99 -8.50 -2.58
C LEU A 116 -4.96 -8.93 -1.54
N VAL A 117 -5.39 -9.68 -0.53
CA VAL A 117 -4.49 -10.07 0.56
C VAL A 117 -3.70 -11.31 0.18
N PHE A 118 -2.39 -11.22 0.33
CA PHE A 118 -1.44 -12.32 0.16
C PHE A 118 -1.11 -12.96 1.51
N GLY A 119 -1.08 -14.27 1.52
CA GLY A 119 -0.78 -15.08 2.71
C GLY A 119 0.71 -15.34 2.89
N SER A 120 1.00 -16.23 3.82
CA SER A 120 2.38 -16.61 4.19
C SER A 120 3.10 -17.49 3.16
N ASN A 121 2.42 -17.97 2.15
CA ASN A 121 2.93 -18.95 1.18
C ASN A 121 3.46 -20.24 1.84
N TYR A 122 3.00 -20.54 3.07
CA TYR A 122 3.47 -21.63 3.94
C TYR A 122 4.97 -21.53 4.33
N LEU A 123 5.50 -20.31 4.37
CA LEU A 123 6.89 -20.05 4.71
C LEU A 123 7.04 -19.80 6.21
N THR A 124 7.88 -20.61 6.87
CA THR A 124 8.28 -20.41 8.27
C THR A 124 9.30 -19.29 8.39
N THR A 125 10.28 -19.27 7.49
CA THR A 125 11.37 -18.28 7.47
C THR A 125 11.33 -17.46 6.19
N GLU A 126 11.75 -16.20 6.31
CA GLU A 126 11.81 -15.27 5.18
C GLU A 126 12.86 -15.71 4.16
N PRO A 127 12.47 -16.01 2.93
CA PRO A 127 13.43 -16.38 1.87
C PRO A 127 14.22 -15.15 1.40
N ASP A 128 15.33 -15.42 0.71
CA ASP A 128 16.03 -14.39 -0.04
C ASP A 128 15.24 -14.00 -1.30
N GLY A 129 15.53 -12.81 -1.83
CA GLY A 129 14.90 -12.30 -3.05
C GLY A 129 13.75 -11.33 -2.81
N MET A 130 12.92 -11.17 -3.81
CA MET A 130 11.83 -10.18 -3.82
C MET A 130 10.55 -10.75 -3.21
N ILE A 131 9.76 -9.87 -2.58
CA ILE A 131 8.46 -10.24 -2.01
C ILE A 131 7.47 -10.70 -3.10
N LEU A 132 7.46 -10.03 -4.25
CA LEU A 132 6.59 -10.40 -5.38
C LEU A 132 6.95 -11.75 -6.01
N GLU A 133 8.19 -12.17 -5.85
CA GLU A 133 8.70 -13.46 -6.34
C GLU A 133 8.32 -14.60 -5.40
N ASN A 134 8.46 -14.35 -4.08
CA ASN A 134 8.37 -15.37 -3.05
C ASN A 134 6.93 -15.63 -2.58
N TYR A 135 6.06 -14.61 -2.60
CA TYR A 135 4.71 -14.70 -2.07
C TYR A 135 3.68 -14.68 -3.20
N VAL A 136 3.34 -15.84 -3.71
CA VAL A 136 2.42 -16.02 -4.85
C VAL A 136 1.05 -16.59 -4.44
N ARG A 137 0.80 -16.83 -3.15
CA ARG A 137 -0.50 -17.29 -2.67
C ARG A 137 -1.31 -16.14 -2.10
N CYS A 138 -2.58 -16.06 -2.51
CA CYS A 138 -3.47 -14.99 -2.08
C CYS A 138 -4.89 -15.51 -1.80
N ASN A 139 -5.74 -14.63 -1.31
CA ASN A 139 -7.18 -14.85 -1.23
C ASN A 139 -7.76 -14.99 -2.64
N SER A 140 -8.81 -15.79 -2.79
CA SER A 140 -9.52 -15.97 -4.07
C SER A 140 -10.34 -14.72 -4.47
N LYS A 141 -10.65 -13.84 -3.52
CA LYS A 141 -11.48 -12.63 -3.70
C LYS A 141 -10.77 -11.38 -3.19
N LEU A 142 -11.10 -10.25 -3.78
CA LEU A 142 -10.71 -8.94 -3.26
C LEU A 142 -11.29 -8.73 -1.85
N ASN A 143 -10.59 -7.94 -1.05
CA ASN A 143 -11.05 -7.50 0.26
C ASN A 143 -11.87 -6.20 0.13
N MET A 144 -12.82 -5.97 1.03
CA MET A 144 -13.62 -4.74 1.04
C MET A 144 -12.81 -3.48 1.39
N ARG A 145 -11.64 -3.62 1.98
CA ARG A 145 -10.75 -2.48 2.26
C ARG A 145 -10.15 -1.95 0.99
N ILE A 146 -9.98 -0.63 0.94
CA ILE A 146 -9.42 0.09 -0.21
C ILE A 146 -8.22 0.94 0.20
N LYS A 147 -7.40 1.30 -0.79
CA LYS A 147 -6.49 2.45 -0.74
C LYS A 147 -6.90 3.43 -1.85
N THR A 148 -6.73 4.72 -1.57
CA THR A 148 -7.39 5.74 -2.38
C THR A 148 -6.39 6.77 -2.90
N PHE A 149 -6.34 6.91 -4.23
CA PHE A 149 -5.81 8.12 -4.85
C PHE A 149 -6.76 9.28 -4.54
N VAL A 150 -6.20 10.44 -4.24
CA VAL A 150 -6.98 11.64 -3.95
C VAL A 150 -6.29 12.87 -4.52
N ARG A 151 -7.08 13.84 -4.97
CA ARG A 151 -6.58 15.18 -5.31
C ARG A 151 -6.25 15.95 -4.03
N PRO A 152 -4.98 16.30 -3.75
CA PRO A 152 -4.59 16.90 -2.47
C PRO A 152 -5.37 18.16 -2.13
N THR A 153 -5.67 18.97 -3.14
CA THR A 153 -6.39 20.25 -2.99
C THR A 153 -7.87 20.08 -2.63
N SER A 154 -8.45 18.89 -2.85
CA SER A 154 -9.85 18.60 -2.50
C SER A 154 -10.04 18.17 -1.05
N ILE A 155 -8.95 17.74 -0.37
CA ILE A 155 -9.02 17.15 0.97
C ILE A 155 -9.41 18.21 2.01
N ILE A 156 -10.51 17.98 2.72
CA ILE A 156 -10.92 18.75 3.91
C ILE A 156 -10.23 18.19 5.14
N SER A 157 -10.41 16.89 5.40
CA SER A 157 -9.77 16.17 6.50
C SER A 157 -9.44 14.74 6.13
N THR A 158 -8.52 14.14 6.87
CA THR A 158 -8.15 12.73 6.67
C THR A 158 -7.62 12.15 7.98
N LYS A 159 -8.04 10.92 8.28
CA LYS A 159 -7.53 10.13 9.41
C LYS A 159 -6.82 8.88 8.93
N SER A 160 -6.95 8.53 7.66
CA SER A 160 -6.50 7.25 7.13
C SER A 160 -6.37 7.31 5.61
N PRO A 161 -5.47 6.50 5.01
CA PRO A 161 -5.30 6.44 3.56
C PRO A 161 -6.39 5.63 2.84
N HIS A 162 -7.38 5.12 3.56
CA HIS A 162 -8.45 4.32 2.97
C HIS A 162 -9.51 5.19 2.28
N ALA A 163 -9.91 6.30 2.91
CA ALA A 163 -10.83 7.27 2.33
C ALA A 163 -10.60 8.65 2.94
N TYR A 164 -10.87 9.69 2.17
CA TYR A 164 -10.66 11.07 2.55
C TYR A 164 -12.00 11.80 2.60
N GLN A 165 -12.13 12.73 3.54
CA GLN A 165 -13.21 13.71 3.46
C GLN A 165 -12.79 14.79 2.46
N THR A 166 -13.47 14.86 1.32
CA THR A 166 -13.23 15.83 0.26
C THR A 166 -14.41 16.79 0.12
N ARG A 167 -14.19 17.90 -0.58
CA ARG A 167 -15.24 18.90 -0.87
C ARG A 167 -16.40 18.30 -1.66
N ASP A 168 -16.09 17.34 -2.52
CA ASP A 168 -17.05 16.53 -3.24
C ASP A 168 -16.81 15.08 -2.84
N MET A 169 -17.84 14.44 -2.29
CA MET A 169 -17.77 13.06 -1.80
C MET A 169 -17.83 12.00 -2.92
N LYS A 170 -17.84 12.44 -4.20
CA LYS A 170 -17.82 11.52 -5.33
C LYS A 170 -16.51 10.75 -5.40
N ILE A 171 -16.58 9.45 -5.18
CA ILE A 171 -15.46 8.53 -5.27
C ILE A 171 -15.77 7.43 -6.30
N SER A 172 -14.78 7.06 -7.11
CA SER A 172 -14.84 5.85 -7.90
C SER A 172 -14.11 4.72 -7.18
N ILE A 173 -14.72 3.56 -7.05
CA ILE A 173 -14.08 2.36 -6.49
C ILE A 173 -14.14 1.27 -7.54
N ASN A 174 -13.00 0.94 -8.12
CA ASN A 174 -12.89 0.00 -9.24
C ASN A 174 -13.92 0.26 -10.36
N GLY A 175 -14.09 1.53 -10.74
CA GLY A 175 -15.03 1.97 -11.78
C GLY A 175 -16.47 2.17 -11.31
N ILE A 176 -16.82 1.85 -10.06
CA ILE A 176 -18.16 2.04 -9.50
C ILE A 176 -18.21 3.36 -8.75
N THR A 177 -19.02 4.29 -9.22
CA THR A 177 -19.23 5.59 -8.57
C THR A 177 -20.00 5.44 -7.26
N ARG A 178 -19.52 6.12 -6.21
CA ARG A 178 -20.17 6.28 -4.92
C ARG A 178 -20.22 7.75 -4.55
N THR A 179 -21.31 8.18 -3.93
CA THR A 179 -21.52 9.56 -3.46
C THR A 179 -21.57 9.68 -1.95
N GLU A 180 -21.54 8.56 -1.25
CA GLU A 180 -21.57 8.51 0.21
C GLU A 180 -20.52 7.52 0.71
N LEU A 181 -19.85 7.89 1.81
CA LEU A 181 -19.05 6.93 2.58
C LEU A 181 -20.01 6.04 3.39
N ILE A 182 -19.69 4.77 3.50
CA ILE A 182 -20.46 3.85 4.35
C ILE A 182 -20.28 4.29 5.80
N LYS A 183 -21.36 4.72 6.44
CA LYS A 183 -21.36 5.35 7.78
C LYS A 183 -20.72 4.47 8.86
N ASP A 184 -20.95 3.16 8.80
CA ASP A 184 -20.52 2.21 9.83
C ASP A 184 -19.12 1.67 9.62
N SER A 185 -18.56 1.83 8.44
CA SER A 185 -17.20 1.40 8.12
C SER A 185 -16.68 2.17 6.90
N PRO A 186 -16.14 3.38 7.10
CA PRO A 186 -15.67 4.24 5.99
C PRO A 186 -14.50 3.64 5.19
N TYR A 187 -14.01 2.46 5.61
CA TYR A 187 -12.88 1.78 5.00
C TYR A 187 -13.27 0.50 4.26
N HIS A 188 -14.54 0.09 4.35
CA HIS A 188 -15.04 -1.14 3.76
C HIS A 188 -16.10 -0.83 2.72
N TYR A 189 -15.86 -1.22 1.49
CA TYR A 189 -16.81 -1.04 0.40
C TYR A 189 -17.20 -2.40 -0.16
N PRO A 190 -18.51 -2.74 -0.16
CA PRO A 190 -18.99 -3.97 -0.76
C PRO A 190 -18.56 -4.02 -2.22
N LEU A 191 -17.98 -5.15 -2.61
CA LEU A 191 -17.64 -5.42 -4.00
C LEU A 191 -18.80 -6.11 -4.70
N PRO A 192 -18.99 -5.85 -6.00
CA PRO A 192 -19.63 -6.82 -6.87
C PRO A 192 -18.87 -8.15 -6.80
N ASP A 193 -19.54 -9.23 -7.05
CA ASP A 193 -18.93 -10.57 -7.03
C ASP A 193 -18.11 -10.82 -8.30
N TYR A 194 -17.01 -10.04 -8.48
CA TYR A 194 -16.07 -10.27 -9.56
C TYR A 194 -14.69 -10.65 -9.06
N GLN A 195 -13.98 -11.36 -9.91
CA GLN A 195 -12.64 -11.83 -9.63
C GLN A 195 -11.63 -10.67 -9.62
N TYR A 196 -10.56 -10.77 -8.83
CA TYR A 196 -9.48 -9.76 -8.83
C TYR A 196 -8.87 -9.55 -10.22
N LYS A 197 -8.94 -10.56 -11.09
CA LYS A 197 -8.45 -10.49 -12.49
C LYS A 197 -9.25 -9.53 -13.36
N ASP A 198 -10.52 -9.32 -13.03
CA ASP A 198 -11.44 -8.46 -13.77
C ASP A 198 -11.43 -7.01 -13.25
N ALA A 199 -10.83 -6.77 -12.09
CA ALA A 199 -10.67 -5.44 -11.55
C ALA A 199 -9.76 -4.58 -12.44
N ILE A 200 -10.05 -3.29 -12.54
CA ILE A 200 -9.21 -2.32 -13.28
C ILE A 200 -7.81 -2.28 -12.68
N ALA A 201 -7.76 -2.21 -11.36
CA ALA A 201 -6.56 -2.26 -10.54
C ALA A 201 -6.91 -2.78 -9.14
N TYR A 202 -5.91 -3.20 -8.38
CA TYR A 202 -6.04 -3.56 -6.98
C TYR A 202 -4.73 -3.31 -6.23
N VAL A 203 -4.78 -3.37 -4.91
CA VAL A 203 -3.59 -3.27 -4.06
C VAL A 203 -3.25 -4.66 -3.51
N ALA A 204 -2.15 -5.23 -3.96
CA ALA A 204 -1.61 -6.47 -3.41
C ALA A 204 -1.02 -6.18 -2.03
N HIS A 205 -1.61 -6.77 -0.98
CA HIS A 205 -1.22 -6.53 0.40
C HIS A 205 -0.54 -7.78 0.98
N TYR A 206 0.78 -7.69 1.14
CA TYR A 206 1.64 -8.74 1.71
C TYR A 206 1.67 -8.64 3.24
N MET A 207 0.49 -8.69 3.85
CA MET A 207 0.30 -8.40 5.27
C MET A 207 0.96 -9.45 6.19
N TYR A 208 0.98 -10.70 5.76
CA TYR A 208 1.43 -11.80 6.63
C TYR A 208 2.89 -12.13 6.45
N GLN A 209 3.36 -12.34 5.22
CA GLN A 209 4.69 -12.82 4.89
C GLN A 209 5.01 -14.16 5.61
N SER A 210 6.29 -14.51 5.81
CA SER A 210 6.67 -15.69 6.57
C SER A 210 6.33 -15.57 8.06
N TYR A 211 6.32 -16.69 8.77
CA TYR A 211 5.96 -16.71 10.19
C TYR A 211 6.94 -15.92 11.05
N ASP A 212 8.24 -16.00 10.76
CA ASP A 212 9.28 -15.21 11.45
C ASP A 212 9.12 -13.69 11.23
N ILE A 213 8.77 -13.26 10.00
CA ILE A 213 8.47 -11.85 9.70
C ILE A 213 7.17 -11.41 10.40
N TYR A 214 6.15 -12.25 10.37
CA TYR A 214 4.90 -11.94 11.08
C TYR A 214 5.15 -11.70 12.57
N THR A 215 5.87 -12.60 13.23
CA THR A 215 6.14 -12.52 14.66
C THR A 215 7.08 -11.37 15.02
N SER A 216 8.17 -11.19 14.28
CA SER A 216 9.18 -10.17 14.57
C SER A 216 8.74 -8.74 14.25
N ARG A 217 7.84 -8.55 13.29
CA ARG A 217 7.40 -7.22 12.84
C ARG A 217 5.95 -6.91 13.18
N LYS A 218 5.00 -7.79 12.82
CA LYS A 218 3.58 -7.49 13.01
C LYS A 218 3.13 -7.69 14.46
N VAL A 219 3.73 -8.62 15.19
CA VAL A 219 3.43 -8.88 16.61
C VAL A 219 4.34 -8.09 17.54
N ALA A 220 5.65 -8.12 17.30
CA ALA A 220 6.63 -7.52 18.22
C ALA A 220 6.72 -5.98 18.10
N LEU A 221 6.38 -5.38 16.95
CA LEU A 221 6.42 -3.93 16.79
C LEU A 221 5.04 -3.29 17.03
N PRO A 222 5.00 -2.13 17.69
CA PRO A 222 3.75 -1.42 17.89
C PRO A 222 3.17 -0.96 16.55
N ARG A 223 1.84 -0.97 16.47
CA ARG A 223 1.08 -0.48 15.31
C ARG A 223 1.11 1.05 15.28
N ASP A 224 1.13 1.60 14.08
CA ASP A 224 1.10 3.05 13.83
C ASP A 224 -0.30 3.63 13.62
N ASP A 225 -1.33 2.75 13.57
CA ASP A 225 -2.72 3.08 13.25
C ASP A 225 -3.70 2.92 14.44
N TYR A 226 -3.17 2.64 15.65
CA TYR A 226 -3.98 2.46 16.86
C TYR A 226 -3.52 3.35 18.01
N GLY A 227 -4.48 3.92 18.72
CA GLY A 227 -4.25 4.57 20.01
C GLY A 227 -4.01 3.55 21.14
N SER A 228 -3.67 4.05 22.32
CA SER A 228 -3.30 3.29 23.51
C SER A 228 -4.21 2.08 23.78
N GLY A 229 -3.62 0.93 24.07
CA GLY A 229 -4.28 -0.34 24.48
C GLY A 229 -4.51 -1.35 23.35
N LYS A 230 -4.19 -1.05 22.10
CA LYS A 230 -4.20 -2.01 20.98
C LYS A 230 -2.95 -1.85 20.09
N GLU A 231 -1.84 -1.55 20.72
CA GLU A 231 -0.59 -1.23 20.04
C GLU A 231 0.00 -2.41 19.26
N PHE A 232 -0.29 -3.62 19.71
CA PHE A 232 0.27 -4.84 19.13
C PHE A 232 -0.80 -5.69 18.45
N ARG A 233 -0.41 -6.45 17.43
CA ARG A 233 -1.28 -7.48 16.86
C ARG A 233 -1.32 -8.71 17.77
N PRO A 234 -2.42 -9.46 17.76
CA PRO A 234 -2.48 -10.72 18.50
C PRO A 234 -1.46 -11.71 17.92
N THR A 235 -0.85 -12.48 18.81
CA THR A 235 -0.06 -13.65 18.40
C THR A 235 -1.00 -14.71 17.86
N ILE A 236 -0.69 -15.27 16.71
CA ILE A 236 -1.35 -16.45 16.15
C ILE A 236 -0.30 -17.55 15.98
N SER A 237 -0.74 -18.80 15.96
CA SER A 237 0.15 -19.92 15.69
C SER A 237 0.59 -19.95 14.22
N GLU A 238 1.68 -20.66 13.93
CA GLU A 238 2.14 -20.88 12.57
C GLU A 238 1.08 -21.58 11.72
N ASP A 239 0.40 -22.58 12.28
CA ASP A 239 -0.69 -23.29 11.62
C ASP A 239 -1.85 -22.35 11.26
N GLU A 240 -2.25 -21.46 12.16
CA GLU A 240 -3.29 -20.45 11.86
C GLU A 240 -2.87 -19.52 10.73
N LEU A 241 -1.62 -19.09 10.72
CA LEU A 241 -1.09 -18.25 9.65
C LEU A 241 -1.14 -18.96 8.30
N HIS A 242 -0.66 -20.21 8.27
CA HIS A 242 -0.58 -21.01 7.05
C HIS A 242 -1.95 -21.47 6.54
N ASN A 243 -2.87 -21.79 7.43
CA ASN A 243 -4.24 -22.20 7.08
C ASN A 243 -5.18 -21.04 6.79
N SER A 244 -4.67 -19.80 6.77
CA SER A 244 -5.45 -18.64 6.36
C SER A 244 -6.00 -18.80 4.94
N LYS A 245 -7.24 -18.34 4.72
CA LYS A 245 -7.85 -18.24 3.39
C LYS A 245 -7.05 -17.37 2.40
N ASP A 246 -6.11 -16.58 2.92
CA ASP A 246 -5.24 -15.72 2.11
C ASP A 246 -4.10 -16.54 1.45
N ASN A 247 -4.01 -17.84 1.71
CA ASN A 247 -3.19 -18.82 0.99
C ASN A 247 -3.99 -19.68 -0.01
N SER A 248 -5.26 -19.37 -0.30
CA SER A 248 -6.21 -20.29 -0.97
C SER A 248 -5.91 -20.51 -2.45
N VAL A 249 -5.38 -19.51 -3.16
CA VAL A 249 -5.09 -19.61 -4.59
C VAL A 249 -3.67 -19.17 -4.91
N ILE A 250 -3.11 -19.71 -6.01
CA ILE A 250 -1.82 -19.27 -6.56
C ILE A 250 -2.09 -18.17 -7.59
N ASN A 251 -1.40 -17.03 -7.41
CA ASN A 251 -1.41 -15.90 -8.33
C ASN A 251 0.03 -15.48 -8.67
N THR A 252 0.53 -15.92 -9.80
CA THR A 252 1.87 -15.56 -10.29
C THR A 252 1.86 -14.32 -11.17
N SER A 253 0.70 -13.78 -11.51
CA SER A 253 0.59 -12.70 -12.50
C SER A 253 1.35 -11.43 -12.12
N ILE A 254 1.46 -11.13 -10.83
CA ILE A 254 2.23 -9.97 -10.35
C ILE A 254 3.72 -10.22 -10.56
N ARG A 255 4.21 -11.38 -10.15
CA ARG A 255 5.59 -11.82 -10.36
C ARG A 255 5.95 -11.74 -11.85
N ASP A 256 5.15 -12.37 -12.68
CA ASP A 256 5.41 -12.51 -14.12
C ASP A 256 5.37 -11.15 -14.85
N LYS A 257 4.60 -10.18 -14.32
CA LYS A 257 4.47 -8.84 -14.90
C LYS A 257 5.56 -7.86 -14.45
N TYR A 258 6.02 -7.95 -13.19
CA TYR A 258 6.77 -6.86 -12.58
C TYR A 258 8.18 -7.22 -12.09
N CYS A 259 8.47 -8.49 -11.74
CA CYS A 259 9.72 -8.84 -11.06
C CYS A 259 10.97 -8.50 -11.87
N GLU A 260 11.01 -8.79 -13.16
CA GLU A 260 12.18 -8.54 -14.01
C GLU A 260 12.52 -7.03 -14.02
N LYS A 261 11.55 -6.17 -14.31
CA LYS A 261 11.75 -4.71 -14.33
C LYS A 261 12.12 -4.15 -12.95
N ASN A 262 11.52 -4.70 -11.88
CA ASN A 262 11.86 -4.28 -10.53
C ASN A 262 13.30 -4.66 -10.18
N ALA A 263 13.74 -5.87 -10.53
CA ALA A 263 15.11 -6.33 -10.28
C ALA A 263 16.15 -5.50 -11.04
N GLU A 264 15.84 -5.03 -12.24
CA GLU A 264 16.70 -4.13 -13.01
C GLU A 264 16.83 -2.78 -12.30
N LEU A 265 15.70 -2.15 -11.93
CA LEU A 265 15.71 -0.84 -11.32
C LEU A 265 16.31 -0.85 -9.90
N ILE A 266 16.15 -1.94 -9.13
CA ILE A 266 16.77 -2.08 -7.80
C ILE A 266 18.30 -1.93 -7.88
N LYS A 267 18.96 -2.37 -8.95
CA LYS A 267 20.42 -2.25 -9.11
C LYS A 267 20.86 -0.80 -9.29
N GLU A 268 19.95 0.05 -9.74
CA GLU A 268 20.20 1.47 -9.99
C GLU A 268 19.92 2.33 -8.74
N LEU A 269 19.00 1.88 -7.88
CA LEU A 269 18.60 2.55 -6.64
C LEU A 269 19.65 2.37 -5.53
#